data_a9d0ce77a01b59c8fcae9dbe6de983c9
#
_entry.id   a9d0ce77a01b59c8fcae9dbe6de983c9
#
_cell.length_a   1.000
_cell.length_b   1.000
_cell.length_c   1.000
_cell.angle_alpha   90.00
_cell.angle_beta   90.00
_cell.angle_gamma   90.00
#
_symmetry.space_group_name_H-M   'P 1'
#
loop_
_entity.id
_entity.type
_entity.pdbx_description
1 polymer ?
#
loop_
_entity_poly.entity_id
_entity_poly.type
_entity_poly.pdbx_seq_one_letter_code
_entity_poly.pdbx_strand_id
1 'polypeptide(L)'
;GTLEINTKVSNDRSKTVDKYVKNEFKKIDEFKNNDFFEHLVTEEDWEGFKTVVQESNLADKDMILRVVNMNSDPDKREEEIRKMTATFEELEKLVHPLLRRSEIKVNIMLIGHTDDEIKDLFKNSPEELTVEEFLYLGNLYDNDEDKLAVYTKASEVYNKEWRCFNNLAAVQYRMKDYAAAKISIEKAKALDANATVFNNLGNVYLAEGNTSEAEKNYQSATGVPEASAGQGVLAIKNAQYKNAVDFYANMNCFNAGLARLLNGDSNGAIEAASNGKDKEDALNYYLKAIAGARKGDTEVLFNNLRTACTKDSKLKDFASKDVEFIKYFENDTFKSIVK
;
A
#
# COMPACT_ATOMS: atom_id res chain seq x y z
N GLY A 1 49.06 -6.87 -12.50
CA GLY A 1 49.32 -7.69 -13.68
C GLY A 1 48.99 -6.90 -14.94
N THR A 2 49.48 -7.35 -16.10
CA THR A 2 49.03 -6.73 -17.35
C THR A 2 47.55 -7.07 -17.59
N LEU A 3 46.82 -6.20 -18.31
CA LEU A 3 45.43 -6.44 -18.64
C LEU A 3 45.18 -7.82 -19.26
N GLU A 4 46.10 -8.28 -20.12
CA GLU A 4 46.06 -9.63 -20.73
C GLU A 4 46.09 -10.76 -19.69
N ILE A 5 46.93 -10.66 -18.68
CA ILE A 5 47.03 -11.63 -17.59
C ILE A 5 45.74 -11.58 -16.75
N ASN A 6 45.26 -10.41 -16.41
CA ASN A 6 44.03 -10.21 -15.62
C ASN A 6 42.83 -10.81 -16.36
N THR A 7 42.68 -10.54 -17.67
CA THR A 7 41.63 -11.12 -18.53
C THR A 7 41.68 -12.64 -18.52
N LYS A 8 42.87 -13.25 -18.69
CA LYS A 8 43.03 -14.69 -18.67
C LYS A 8 42.63 -15.28 -17.32
N VAL A 9 43.13 -14.73 -16.20
CA VAL A 9 42.81 -15.18 -14.86
C VAL A 9 41.33 -15.06 -14.54
N SER A 10 40.70 -13.96 -14.93
CA SER A 10 39.28 -13.74 -14.71
C SER A 10 38.41 -14.73 -15.49
N ASN A 11 38.74 -14.99 -16.75
CA ASN A 11 38.07 -16.00 -17.57
C ASN A 11 38.24 -17.43 -17.00
N ASP A 12 39.43 -17.79 -16.52
CA ASP A 12 39.66 -19.10 -15.93
C ASP A 12 38.91 -19.29 -14.59
N ARG A 13 38.76 -18.21 -13.81
CA ARG A 13 37.91 -18.20 -12.62
C ARG A 13 36.46 -18.40 -12.98
N SER A 14 35.94 -17.66 -13.97
CA SER A 14 34.56 -17.80 -14.46
C SER A 14 34.26 -19.25 -14.85
N LYS A 15 35.12 -19.90 -15.64
CA LYS A 15 34.96 -21.31 -16.00
C LYS A 15 34.98 -22.25 -14.79
N THR A 16 35.81 -21.96 -13.79
CA THR A 16 35.88 -22.77 -12.57
C THR A 16 34.62 -22.67 -11.76
N VAL A 17 34.06 -21.44 -11.61
CA VAL A 17 32.77 -21.20 -10.93
C VAL A 17 31.63 -21.86 -11.67
N ASP A 18 31.56 -21.73 -13.01
CA ASP A 18 30.57 -22.40 -13.83
C ASP A 18 30.57 -23.92 -13.62
N LYS A 19 31.73 -24.53 -13.66
CA LYS A 19 31.88 -25.97 -13.39
C LYS A 19 31.44 -26.35 -11.96
N TYR A 20 31.74 -25.52 -10.99
CA TYR A 20 31.36 -25.76 -9.59
C TYR A 20 29.83 -25.68 -9.45
N VAL A 21 29.19 -24.61 -9.94
CA VAL A 21 27.75 -24.40 -9.88
C VAL A 21 26.99 -25.53 -10.58
N LYS A 22 27.40 -25.90 -11.79
CA LYS A 22 26.78 -27.01 -12.54
C LYS A 22 26.92 -28.36 -11.82
N ASN A 23 28.01 -28.57 -11.09
CA ASN A 23 28.17 -29.81 -10.33
C ASN A 23 27.32 -29.85 -9.06
N GLU A 24 27.25 -28.74 -8.33
CA GLU A 24 26.44 -28.63 -7.10
C GLU A 24 24.94 -28.74 -7.41
N PHE A 25 24.48 -28.08 -8.47
CA PHE A 25 23.08 -28.04 -8.85
C PHE A 25 22.68 -28.97 -9.99
N LYS A 26 23.44 -30.03 -10.22
CA LYS A 26 23.24 -31.00 -11.32
C LYS A 26 21.87 -31.69 -11.34
N LYS A 27 21.13 -31.63 -10.23
CA LYS A 27 19.77 -32.18 -10.12
C LYS A 27 18.68 -31.23 -10.66
N ILE A 28 19.02 -29.98 -10.93
CA ILE A 28 18.12 -28.96 -11.46
C ILE A 28 18.35 -28.90 -12.97
N ASP A 29 17.32 -29.18 -13.76
CA ASP A 29 17.46 -29.35 -15.21
C ASP A 29 17.86 -28.05 -15.91
N GLU A 30 17.41 -26.90 -15.43
CA GLU A 30 17.76 -25.58 -15.94
C GLU A 30 19.27 -25.32 -15.90
N PHE A 31 19.95 -25.80 -14.87
CA PHE A 31 21.42 -25.66 -14.74
C PHE A 31 22.23 -26.54 -15.68
N LYS A 32 21.58 -27.41 -16.47
CA LYS A 32 22.21 -28.17 -17.55
C LYS A 32 22.29 -27.37 -18.86
N ASN A 33 21.49 -26.33 -19.00
CA ASN A 33 21.50 -25.46 -20.15
C ASN A 33 22.58 -24.37 -20.01
N ASN A 34 23.48 -24.26 -20.98
CA ASN A 34 24.53 -23.24 -20.97
C ASN A 34 23.98 -21.81 -21.12
N ASP A 35 22.86 -21.63 -21.82
CA ASP A 35 22.22 -20.33 -22.05
C ASP A 35 21.55 -19.79 -20.76
N PHE A 36 21.46 -20.61 -19.72
CA PHE A 36 20.98 -20.22 -18.39
C PHE A 36 21.98 -19.34 -17.63
N PHE A 37 23.26 -19.38 -18.03
CA PHE A 37 24.34 -18.68 -17.33
C PHE A 37 24.77 -17.44 -18.09
N GLU A 38 24.71 -16.29 -17.45
CA GLU A 38 25.36 -15.08 -17.90
C GLU A 38 26.70 -14.91 -17.19
N HIS A 39 27.78 -14.78 -17.97
CA HIS A 39 29.13 -14.62 -17.44
C HIS A 39 29.58 -13.17 -17.58
N LEU A 40 29.64 -12.46 -16.44
CA LEU A 40 30.20 -11.11 -16.36
C LEU A 40 31.63 -11.23 -15.84
N VAL A 41 32.59 -10.83 -16.65
CA VAL A 41 34.01 -10.86 -16.32
C VAL A 41 34.52 -9.44 -16.19
N THR A 42 35.03 -9.08 -15.01
CA THR A 42 35.67 -7.79 -14.75
C THR A 42 37.16 -8.05 -14.55
N GLU A 43 37.97 -7.55 -15.47
CA GLU A 43 39.41 -7.74 -15.43
C GLU A 43 40.06 -6.91 -14.33
N GLU A 44 39.57 -5.69 -14.12
CA GLU A 44 40.05 -4.74 -13.12
C GLU A 44 38.86 -3.99 -12.51
N ASP A 45 38.51 -4.36 -11.28
CA ASP A 45 37.39 -3.78 -10.52
C ASP A 45 37.85 -2.48 -9.79
N TRP A 46 38.02 -1.40 -10.54
CA TRP A 46 38.43 -0.11 -9.99
C TRP A 46 37.36 0.53 -9.09
N GLU A 47 36.08 0.30 -9.34
CA GLU A 47 35.03 0.81 -8.46
C GLU A 47 34.97 0.01 -7.15
N GLY A 48 35.07 -1.30 -7.21
CA GLY A 48 35.24 -2.13 -6.01
C GLY A 48 36.53 -1.76 -5.24
N PHE A 49 37.62 -1.47 -5.95
CA PHE A 49 38.86 -1.01 -5.33
C PHE A 49 38.65 0.28 -4.53
N LYS A 50 37.99 1.28 -5.11
CA LYS A 50 37.70 2.55 -4.41
C LYS A 50 36.85 2.30 -3.16
N THR A 51 35.84 1.45 -3.26
CA THR A 51 34.95 1.11 -2.13
C THR A 51 35.74 0.45 -0.99
N VAL A 52 36.53 -0.57 -1.30
CA VAL A 52 37.32 -1.29 -0.29
C VAL A 52 38.38 -0.39 0.36
N VAL A 53 39.05 0.46 -0.43
CA VAL A 53 40.02 1.43 0.10
C VAL A 53 39.33 2.45 1.00
N GLN A 54 38.18 2.97 0.60
CA GLN A 54 37.40 3.94 1.39
C GLN A 54 37.01 3.36 2.77
N GLU A 55 36.62 2.10 2.81
CA GLU A 55 36.19 1.40 4.02
C GLU A 55 37.36 0.86 4.85
N SER A 56 38.58 0.84 4.30
CA SER A 56 39.78 0.32 4.96
C SER A 56 40.33 1.29 6.03
N ASN A 57 41.18 0.73 6.89
CA ASN A 57 41.96 1.50 7.87
C ASN A 57 43.37 1.89 7.37
N LEU A 58 43.56 1.93 6.05
CA LEU A 58 44.84 2.36 5.46
C LEU A 58 45.12 3.81 5.79
N ALA A 59 46.35 4.10 6.24
CA ALA A 59 46.76 5.44 6.62
C ALA A 59 46.72 6.44 5.43
N ASP A 60 47.08 5.95 4.24
CA ASP A 60 47.18 6.74 3.01
C ASP A 60 45.96 6.63 2.08
N LYS A 61 44.81 6.17 2.57
CA LYS A 61 43.62 5.92 1.74
C LYS A 61 43.18 7.12 0.92
N ASP A 62 43.21 8.33 1.48
CA ASP A 62 42.80 9.55 0.78
C ASP A 62 43.75 9.88 -0.38
N MET A 63 45.06 9.60 -0.22
CA MET A 63 46.04 9.76 -1.27
C MET A 63 45.89 8.76 -2.38
N ILE A 64 45.62 7.48 -2.03
CA ILE A 64 45.34 6.41 -2.99
C ILE A 64 44.11 6.76 -3.82
N LEU A 65 42.99 7.14 -3.19
CA LEU A 65 41.75 7.50 -3.85
C LEU A 65 41.93 8.70 -4.77
N ARG A 66 42.75 9.68 -4.36
CA ARG A 66 43.10 10.84 -5.20
C ARG A 66 43.85 10.41 -6.45
N VAL A 67 44.87 9.55 -6.32
CA VAL A 67 45.66 9.02 -7.45
C VAL A 67 44.74 8.26 -8.42
N VAL A 68 43.86 7.39 -7.91
CA VAL A 68 42.92 6.66 -8.73
C VAL A 68 41.95 7.57 -9.49
N ASN A 69 41.48 8.63 -8.84
CA ASN A 69 40.50 9.54 -9.46
C ASN A 69 41.15 10.53 -10.45
N MET A 70 42.42 10.86 -10.26
CA MET A 70 43.16 11.77 -11.17
C MET A 70 43.58 11.11 -12.49
N ASN A 71 43.76 9.81 -12.48
CA ASN A 71 44.21 9.07 -13.65
C ASN A 71 43.05 8.28 -14.25
N SER A 72 42.66 8.57 -15.49
CA SER A 72 41.62 7.81 -16.21
C SER A 72 42.17 6.50 -16.82
N ASP A 73 43.45 6.41 -17.05
CA ASP A 73 44.15 5.26 -17.64
C ASP A 73 44.49 4.25 -16.54
N PRO A 74 44.01 2.99 -16.62
CA PRO A 74 44.26 1.94 -15.62
C PRO A 74 45.74 1.66 -15.41
N ASP A 75 46.55 1.59 -16.46
CA ASP A 75 47.99 1.29 -16.37
C ASP A 75 48.73 2.39 -15.62
N LYS A 76 48.35 3.65 -15.85
CA LYS A 76 48.92 4.78 -15.11
C LYS A 76 48.48 4.77 -13.64
N ARG A 77 47.24 4.40 -13.35
CA ARG A 77 46.79 4.23 -11.96
C ARG A 77 47.66 3.22 -11.22
N GLU A 78 47.86 2.06 -11.83
CA GLU A 78 48.68 0.98 -11.23
C GLU A 78 50.13 1.42 -11.04
N GLU A 79 50.73 2.09 -12.05
CA GLU A 79 52.09 2.60 -11.96
C GLU A 79 52.30 3.63 -10.82
N GLU A 80 51.34 4.60 -10.69
CA GLU A 80 51.43 5.62 -9.64
C GLU A 80 51.23 5.04 -8.23
N ILE A 81 50.33 4.06 -8.09
CA ILE A 81 50.12 3.37 -6.81
C ILE A 81 51.38 2.53 -6.47
N ARG A 82 52.00 1.85 -7.44
CA ARG A 82 53.23 1.10 -7.22
C ARG A 82 54.41 1.92 -6.76
N LYS A 83 54.48 3.19 -7.16
CA LYS A 83 55.52 4.15 -6.70
C LYS A 83 55.40 4.44 -5.20
N MET A 84 54.25 4.18 -4.60
CA MET A 84 53.99 4.30 -3.17
C MET A 84 54.35 2.96 -2.46
N THR A 85 55.63 2.60 -2.43
CA THR A 85 56.12 1.23 -2.13
C THR A 85 55.52 0.62 -0.87
N ALA A 86 55.55 1.32 0.26
CA ALA A 86 55.00 0.78 1.55
C ALA A 86 53.50 0.60 1.49
N THR A 87 52.79 1.57 0.93
CA THR A 87 51.34 1.55 0.73
C THR A 87 50.91 0.45 -0.23
N PHE A 88 51.69 0.17 -1.28
CA PHE A 88 51.42 -0.90 -2.23
C PHE A 88 51.48 -2.30 -1.58
N GLU A 89 52.45 -2.56 -0.69
CA GLU A 89 52.50 -3.80 0.07
C GLU A 89 51.30 -4.01 0.98
N GLU A 90 50.79 -2.95 1.59
CA GLU A 90 49.57 -3.00 2.40
C GLU A 90 48.31 -3.24 1.53
N LEU A 91 48.23 -2.62 0.36
CA LEU A 91 47.15 -2.88 -0.60
C LEU A 91 47.12 -4.33 -1.10
N GLU A 92 48.31 -4.92 -1.37
CA GLU A 92 48.41 -6.33 -1.76
C GLU A 92 47.89 -7.28 -0.68
N LYS A 93 48.07 -6.94 0.58
CA LYS A 93 47.68 -7.78 1.72
C LYS A 93 46.24 -7.58 2.15
N LEU A 94 45.74 -6.34 2.11
CA LEU A 94 44.44 -5.98 2.72
C LEU A 94 43.32 -5.78 1.69
N VAL A 95 43.64 -5.24 0.53
CA VAL A 95 42.63 -4.85 -0.47
C VAL A 95 42.52 -5.88 -1.61
N HIS A 96 43.61 -6.29 -2.21
CA HIS A 96 43.57 -7.18 -3.35
C HIS A 96 42.90 -8.54 -3.09
N PRO A 97 43.02 -9.17 -1.91
CA PRO A 97 42.27 -10.42 -1.65
C PRO A 97 40.77 -10.26 -1.66
N LEU A 98 40.24 -9.08 -1.25
CA LEU A 98 38.81 -8.76 -1.23
C LEU A 98 38.24 -8.52 -2.63
N LEU A 99 39.10 -8.08 -3.58
CA LEU A 99 38.71 -7.88 -4.98
C LEU A 99 38.81 -9.14 -5.84
N ARG A 100 39.63 -10.12 -5.39
CA ARG A 100 39.83 -11.40 -6.07
C ARG A 100 38.74 -12.41 -5.73
N ARG A 101 37.45 -12.00 -5.95
CA ARG A 101 36.26 -12.80 -5.64
C ARG A 101 35.49 -13.15 -6.90
N SER A 102 34.66 -14.18 -6.80
CA SER A 102 33.60 -14.48 -7.76
C SER A 102 32.27 -14.31 -7.04
N GLU A 103 31.34 -13.60 -7.65
CA GLU A 103 29.98 -13.43 -7.16
C GLU A 103 29.04 -14.28 -8.01
N ILE A 104 28.18 -15.05 -7.34
CA ILE A 104 27.10 -15.79 -7.99
C ILE A 104 25.81 -15.01 -7.69
N LYS A 105 25.20 -14.44 -8.74
CA LYS A 105 23.89 -13.80 -8.65
C LYS A 105 22.86 -14.74 -9.26
N VAL A 106 21.84 -15.06 -8.48
CA VAL A 106 20.72 -15.88 -8.96
C VAL A 106 19.53 -14.95 -9.14
N ASN A 107 19.11 -14.79 -10.39
CA ASN A 107 17.86 -14.08 -10.72
C ASN A 107 16.73 -15.11 -10.73
N ILE A 108 15.79 -14.98 -9.80
CA ILE A 108 14.63 -15.87 -9.70
C ILE A 108 13.44 -15.09 -10.26
N MET A 109 12.85 -15.59 -11.34
CA MET A 109 11.55 -15.11 -11.80
C MET A 109 10.48 -16.02 -11.20
N LEU A 110 9.68 -15.47 -10.29
CA LEU A 110 8.49 -16.14 -9.81
C LEU A 110 7.39 -15.91 -10.86
N ILE A 111 6.99 -16.97 -11.53
CA ILE A 111 5.81 -16.96 -12.40
C ILE A 111 4.65 -17.33 -11.48
N GLY A 112 3.79 -16.33 -11.17
CA GLY A 112 2.56 -16.55 -10.42
C GLY A 112 1.54 -17.31 -11.27
N HIS A 113 0.57 -17.92 -10.60
CA HIS A 113 -0.55 -18.58 -11.26
C HIS A 113 -1.44 -17.54 -11.97
N THR A 114 -2.08 -17.97 -13.06
CA THR A 114 -3.14 -17.18 -13.72
C THR A 114 -4.40 -17.14 -12.85
N ASP A 115 -5.31 -16.21 -13.15
CA ASP A 115 -6.60 -16.09 -12.41
C ASP A 115 -7.38 -17.41 -12.37
N ASP A 116 -7.38 -18.18 -13.46
CA ASP A 116 -8.09 -19.43 -13.55
C ASP A 116 -7.39 -20.53 -12.74
N GLU A 117 -6.06 -20.58 -12.76
CA GLU A 117 -5.28 -21.51 -11.93
C GLU A 117 -5.45 -21.19 -10.44
N ILE A 118 -5.44 -19.92 -10.03
CA ILE A 118 -5.70 -19.51 -8.65
C ILE A 118 -7.10 -19.94 -8.19
N LYS A 119 -8.12 -19.75 -9.03
CA LYS A 119 -9.48 -20.19 -8.73
C LYS A 119 -9.62 -21.70 -8.65
N ASP A 120 -8.89 -22.43 -9.48
CA ASP A 120 -8.89 -23.90 -9.45
C ASP A 120 -8.16 -24.43 -8.22
N LEU A 121 -6.98 -23.88 -7.90
CA LEU A 121 -6.24 -24.20 -6.68
C LEU A 121 -7.06 -23.88 -5.42
N PHE A 122 -7.74 -22.73 -5.40
CA PHE A 122 -8.62 -22.39 -4.27
C PHE A 122 -9.69 -23.44 -4.01
N LYS A 123 -10.23 -24.08 -5.04
CA LYS A 123 -11.25 -25.13 -4.94
C LYS A 123 -10.69 -26.49 -4.54
N ASN A 124 -9.53 -26.85 -5.09
CA ASN A 124 -9.02 -28.22 -5.05
C ASN A 124 -7.83 -28.41 -4.11
N SER A 125 -6.97 -27.40 -3.97
CA SER A 125 -5.69 -27.45 -3.21
C SER A 125 -5.34 -26.08 -2.62
N PRO A 126 -6.19 -25.47 -1.79
CA PRO A 126 -5.99 -24.10 -1.31
C PRO A 126 -4.69 -23.91 -0.50
N GLU A 127 -4.11 -24.97 0.05
CA GLU A 127 -2.82 -24.98 0.72
C GLU A 127 -1.63 -24.71 -0.21
N GLU A 128 -1.80 -24.83 -1.53
CA GLU A 128 -0.77 -24.52 -2.53
C GLU A 128 -0.76 -23.04 -2.91
N LEU A 129 -1.83 -22.28 -2.59
CA LEU A 129 -1.85 -20.83 -2.81
C LEU A 129 -0.98 -20.09 -1.80
N THR A 130 -0.23 -19.12 -2.27
CA THR A 130 0.50 -18.16 -1.42
C THR A 130 -0.46 -17.18 -0.73
N VAL A 131 0.02 -16.48 0.29
CA VAL A 131 -0.75 -15.39 0.95
C VAL A 131 -1.14 -14.33 -0.06
N GLU A 132 -0.20 -13.92 -0.91
CA GLU A 132 -0.42 -12.91 -1.94
C GLU A 132 -1.49 -13.31 -2.93
N GLU A 133 -1.55 -14.59 -3.33
CA GLU A 133 -2.58 -15.12 -4.23
C GLU A 133 -3.95 -15.18 -3.57
N PHE A 134 -4.04 -15.51 -2.29
CA PHE A 134 -5.30 -15.38 -1.54
C PHE A 134 -5.79 -13.95 -1.46
N LEU A 135 -4.90 -13.00 -1.16
CA LEU A 135 -5.25 -11.58 -1.09
C LEU A 135 -5.69 -11.03 -2.46
N TYR A 136 -5.02 -11.48 -3.51
CA TYR A 136 -5.36 -11.15 -4.89
C TYR A 136 -6.71 -11.76 -5.29
N LEU A 137 -6.93 -13.04 -5.00
CA LEU A 137 -8.18 -13.75 -5.30
C LEU A 137 -9.39 -13.06 -4.67
N GLY A 138 -9.27 -12.58 -3.42
CA GLY A 138 -10.33 -11.81 -2.78
C GLY A 138 -10.68 -10.52 -3.52
N ASN A 139 -9.75 -9.94 -4.29
CA ASN A 139 -10.01 -8.76 -5.10
C ASN A 139 -10.61 -9.09 -6.47
N LEU A 140 -10.50 -10.34 -6.95
CA LEU A 140 -11.13 -10.78 -8.21
C LEU A 140 -12.65 -10.95 -8.10
N TYR A 141 -13.17 -11.14 -6.90
CA TYR A 141 -14.61 -11.24 -6.67
C TYR A 141 -15.23 -9.87 -6.36
N ASP A 142 -16.43 -9.62 -6.84
CA ASP A 142 -17.16 -8.37 -6.55
C ASP A 142 -18.05 -8.50 -5.30
N ASN A 143 -18.65 -9.67 -5.10
CA ASN A 143 -19.58 -9.90 -3.98
C ASN A 143 -18.86 -10.26 -2.68
N ASP A 144 -19.48 -9.95 -1.55
CA ASP A 144 -18.91 -10.17 -0.23
C ASP A 144 -18.97 -11.64 0.22
N GLU A 145 -19.88 -12.46 -0.30
CA GLU A 145 -19.99 -13.87 0.00
C GLU A 145 -18.77 -14.66 -0.49
N ASP A 146 -18.34 -14.45 -1.73
CA ASP A 146 -17.13 -15.08 -2.28
C ASP A 146 -15.87 -14.56 -1.58
N LYS A 147 -15.78 -13.26 -1.30
CA LYS A 147 -14.68 -12.70 -0.52
C LYS A 147 -14.59 -13.31 0.87
N LEU A 148 -15.73 -13.51 1.53
CA LEU A 148 -15.79 -14.14 2.84
C LEU A 148 -15.23 -15.58 2.78
N ALA A 149 -15.62 -16.36 1.77
CA ALA A 149 -15.12 -17.71 1.59
C ALA A 149 -13.59 -17.73 1.40
N VAL A 150 -13.06 -16.83 0.54
CA VAL A 150 -11.62 -16.71 0.29
C VAL A 150 -10.86 -16.35 1.56
N TYR A 151 -11.26 -15.28 2.27
CA TYR A 151 -10.50 -14.82 3.45
C TYR A 151 -10.70 -15.73 4.66
N THR A 152 -11.83 -16.47 4.75
CA THR A 152 -11.98 -17.53 5.74
C THR A 152 -10.95 -18.62 5.50
N LYS A 153 -10.86 -19.13 4.27
CA LYS A 153 -9.88 -20.17 3.93
C LYS A 153 -8.44 -19.67 4.08
N ALA A 154 -8.15 -18.43 3.67
CA ALA A 154 -6.84 -17.81 3.88
C ALA A 154 -6.45 -17.77 5.36
N SER A 155 -7.39 -17.43 6.25
CA SER A 155 -7.15 -17.38 7.70
C SER A 155 -6.94 -18.74 8.35
N GLU A 156 -7.47 -19.83 7.73
CA GLU A 156 -7.22 -21.20 8.15
C GLU A 156 -5.82 -21.68 7.73
N VAL A 157 -5.46 -21.48 6.46
CA VAL A 157 -4.16 -21.89 5.89
C VAL A 157 -3.02 -21.05 6.50
N TYR A 158 -3.20 -19.76 6.57
CA TYR A 158 -2.20 -18.77 7.05
C TYR A 158 -2.59 -18.19 8.42
N ASN A 159 -2.74 -19.04 9.41
CA ASN A 159 -3.26 -18.69 10.75
C ASN A 159 -2.34 -17.77 11.59
N LYS A 160 -1.15 -17.43 11.08
CA LYS A 160 -0.20 -16.48 11.68
C LYS A 160 -0.01 -15.20 10.84
N GLU A 161 -0.78 -15.04 9.78
CA GLU A 161 -0.70 -13.89 8.88
C GLU A 161 -1.86 -12.93 9.17
N TRP A 162 -1.54 -11.78 9.73
CA TRP A 162 -2.52 -10.79 10.16
C TRP A 162 -3.41 -10.25 9.04
N ARG A 163 -2.88 -10.15 7.79
CA ARG A 163 -3.61 -9.63 6.63
C ARG A 163 -4.85 -10.48 6.31
N CYS A 164 -4.74 -11.80 6.47
CA CYS A 164 -5.87 -12.71 6.26
C CYS A 164 -7.02 -12.40 7.22
N PHE A 165 -6.72 -12.24 8.50
CA PHE A 165 -7.72 -11.91 9.51
C PHE A 165 -8.26 -10.48 9.39
N ASN A 166 -7.40 -9.52 9.01
CA ASN A 166 -7.80 -8.15 8.76
C ASN A 166 -8.80 -8.05 7.61
N ASN A 167 -8.54 -8.75 6.50
CA ASN A 167 -9.42 -8.74 5.34
C ASN A 167 -10.71 -9.53 5.59
N LEU A 168 -10.62 -10.64 6.33
CA LEU A 168 -11.81 -11.36 6.81
C LEU A 168 -12.70 -10.42 7.63
N ALA A 169 -12.14 -9.71 8.60
CA ALA A 169 -12.88 -8.74 9.41
C ALA A 169 -13.53 -7.63 8.57
N ALA A 170 -12.81 -7.13 7.56
CA ALA A 170 -13.33 -6.09 6.67
C ALA A 170 -14.55 -6.57 5.86
N VAL A 171 -14.55 -7.81 5.41
CA VAL A 171 -15.71 -8.42 4.72
C VAL A 171 -16.87 -8.61 5.68
N GLN A 172 -16.63 -9.23 6.85
CA GLN A 172 -17.65 -9.43 7.88
C GLN A 172 -18.28 -8.09 8.32
N TYR A 173 -17.48 -7.03 8.44
CA TYR A 173 -17.97 -5.67 8.72
C TYR A 173 -18.92 -5.15 7.63
N ARG A 174 -18.57 -5.31 6.33
CA ARG A 174 -19.47 -4.91 5.22
C ARG A 174 -20.77 -5.70 5.20
N MET A 175 -20.71 -6.98 5.55
CA MET A 175 -21.90 -7.84 5.72
C MET A 175 -22.69 -7.54 7.01
N LYS A 176 -22.23 -6.54 7.80
CA LYS A 176 -22.82 -6.13 9.09
C LYS A 176 -22.77 -7.19 10.20
N ASP A 177 -21.95 -8.21 10.04
CA ASP A 177 -21.63 -9.16 11.11
C ASP A 177 -20.48 -8.58 11.97
N TYR A 178 -20.83 -7.59 12.76
CA TYR A 178 -19.85 -6.86 13.60
C TYR A 178 -19.24 -7.75 14.69
N ALA A 179 -19.99 -8.75 15.16
CA ALA A 179 -19.49 -9.68 16.17
C ALA A 179 -18.37 -10.58 15.60
N ALA A 180 -18.57 -11.15 14.42
CA ALA A 180 -17.54 -11.93 13.75
C ALA A 180 -16.36 -11.03 13.33
N ALA A 181 -16.62 -9.83 12.80
CA ALA A 181 -15.60 -8.87 12.44
C ALA A 181 -14.68 -8.52 13.62
N LYS A 182 -15.25 -8.35 14.82
CA LYS A 182 -14.50 -8.08 16.04
C LYS A 182 -13.55 -9.22 16.40
N ILE A 183 -14.04 -10.46 16.33
CA ILE A 183 -13.22 -11.64 16.62
C ILE A 183 -12.04 -11.72 15.64
N SER A 184 -12.31 -11.49 14.36
CA SER A 184 -11.28 -11.56 13.31
C SER A 184 -10.26 -10.44 13.46
N ILE A 185 -10.69 -9.19 13.68
CA ILE A 185 -9.75 -8.07 13.78
C ILE A 185 -8.91 -8.11 15.08
N GLU A 186 -9.45 -8.63 16.17
CA GLU A 186 -8.67 -8.84 17.41
C GLU A 186 -7.59 -9.93 17.21
N LYS A 187 -7.87 -10.96 16.39
CA LYS A 187 -6.83 -11.92 15.97
C LYS A 187 -5.76 -11.24 15.14
N ALA A 188 -6.13 -10.41 14.17
CA ALA A 188 -5.18 -9.64 13.38
C ALA A 188 -4.30 -8.77 14.29
N LYS A 189 -4.90 -8.07 15.25
CA LYS A 189 -4.20 -7.23 16.23
C LYS A 189 -3.23 -8.01 17.11
N ALA A 190 -3.59 -9.22 17.52
CA ALA A 190 -2.71 -10.07 18.32
C ALA A 190 -1.48 -10.55 17.52
N LEU A 191 -1.59 -10.65 16.20
CA LEU A 191 -0.50 -11.04 15.31
C LEU A 191 0.38 -9.84 14.92
N ASP A 192 -0.23 -8.71 14.59
CA ASP A 192 0.44 -7.47 14.23
C ASP A 192 -0.44 -6.25 14.52
N ALA A 193 -0.11 -5.52 15.59
CA ALA A 193 -0.84 -4.33 16.04
C ALA A 193 -0.41 -3.08 15.23
N ASN A 194 -0.69 -3.07 13.94
CA ASN A 194 -0.36 -1.97 13.04
C ASN A 194 -1.52 -0.99 12.83
N ALA A 195 -1.23 0.15 12.19
CA ALA A 195 -2.18 1.24 11.99
C ALA A 195 -3.44 0.83 11.18
N THR A 196 -3.30 -0.06 10.18
CA THR A 196 -4.44 -0.56 9.39
C THR A 196 -5.40 -1.37 10.24
N VAL A 197 -4.86 -2.24 11.10
CA VAL A 197 -5.65 -3.05 12.03
C VAL A 197 -6.36 -2.16 13.05
N PHE A 198 -5.69 -1.15 13.61
CA PHE A 198 -6.33 -0.19 14.51
C PHE A 198 -7.45 0.59 13.83
N ASN A 199 -7.26 1.05 12.58
CA ASN A 199 -8.33 1.71 11.83
C ASN A 199 -9.57 0.80 11.69
N ASN A 200 -9.38 -0.44 11.28
CA ASN A 200 -10.48 -1.37 11.08
C ASN A 200 -11.16 -1.76 12.40
N LEU A 201 -10.41 -1.91 13.47
CA LEU A 201 -10.96 -2.13 14.81
C LEU A 201 -11.77 -0.91 15.29
N GLY A 202 -11.30 0.30 15.00
CA GLY A 202 -12.04 1.55 15.23
C GLY A 202 -13.40 1.54 14.53
N ASN A 203 -13.45 1.11 13.25
CA ASN A 203 -14.68 0.98 12.49
C ASN A 203 -15.65 -0.02 13.13
N VAL A 204 -15.16 -1.18 13.60
CA VAL A 204 -15.98 -2.17 14.28
C VAL A 204 -16.57 -1.61 15.58
N TYR A 205 -15.77 -0.97 16.43
CA TYR A 205 -16.27 -0.35 17.66
C TYR A 205 -17.27 0.78 17.40
N LEU A 206 -17.04 1.56 16.33
CA LEU A 206 -17.99 2.61 15.94
C LEU A 206 -19.35 2.03 15.53
N ALA A 207 -19.35 0.91 14.79
CA ALA A 207 -20.57 0.20 14.39
C ALA A 207 -21.31 -0.42 15.57
N GLU A 208 -20.58 -0.92 16.59
CA GLU A 208 -21.13 -1.38 17.87
C GLU A 208 -21.66 -0.23 18.77
N GLY A 209 -21.41 1.04 18.38
CA GLY A 209 -21.76 2.20 19.19
C GLY A 209 -20.78 2.52 20.32
N ASN A 210 -19.67 1.81 20.42
CA ASN A 210 -18.61 2.05 21.40
C ASN A 210 -17.67 3.15 20.93
N THR A 211 -18.13 4.39 21.02
CA THR A 211 -17.40 5.57 20.52
C THR A 211 -16.07 5.80 21.22
N SER A 212 -15.95 5.46 22.51
CA SER A 212 -14.70 5.64 23.28
C SER A 212 -13.59 4.72 22.77
N GLU A 213 -13.89 3.44 22.55
CA GLU A 213 -12.90 2.51 22.02
C GLU A 213 -12.62 2.79 20.53
N ALA A 214 -13.63 3.22 19.75
CA ALA A 214 -13.42 3.65 18.38
C ALA A 214 -12.40 4.79 18.30
N GLU A 215 -12.56 5.83 19.15
CA GLU A 215 -11.67 6.99 19.20
C GLU A 215 -10.22 6.58 19.52
N LYS A 216 -10.01 5.76 20.54
CA LYS A 216 -8.67 5.27 20.92
C LYS A 216 -7.98 4.52 19.77
N ASN A 217 -8.73 3.67 19.06
CA ASN A 217 -8.20 2.90 17.96
C ASN A 217 -7.87 3.78 16.77
N TYR A 218 -8.72 4.76 16.39
CA TYR A 218 -8.39 5.72 15.34
C TYR A 218 -7.18 6.59 15.68
N GLN A 219 -6.99 6.99 16.95
CA GLN A 219 -5.81 7.71 17.41
C GLN A 219 -4.52 6.86 17.26
N SER A 220 -4.64 5.54 17.45
CA SER A 220 -3.53 4.60 17.25
C SER A 220 -3.24 4.29 15.76
N ALA A 221 -4.18 4.60 14.87
CA ALA A 221 -4.06 4.38 13.42
C ALA A 221 -3.31 5.52 12.69
N THR A 222 -2.18 5.92 13.23
CA THR A 222 -1.37 7.03 12.70
C THR A 222 -0.91 6.74 11.27
N GLY A 223 -1.10 7.71 10.37
CA GLY A 223 -0.68 7.60 8.97
C GLY A 223 -1.67 6.89 8.04
N VAL A 224 -2.81 6.42 8.57
CA VAL A 224 -3.91 5.87 7.77
C VAL A 224 -4.95 6.97 7.51
N PRO A 225 -5.11 7.44 6.24
CA PRO A 225 -6.05 8.53 5.92
C PRO A 225 -7.51 8.20 6.32
N GLU A 226 -7.90 6.94 6.21
CA GLU A 226 -9.25 6.45 6.56
C GLU A 226 -9.55 6.62 8.05
N ALA A 227 -8.55 6.59 8.93
CA ALA A 227 -8.72 6.83 10.36
C ALA A 227 -9.17 8.28 10.63
N SER A 228 -8.70 9.23 9.85
CA SER A 228 -9.17 10.62 9.90
C SER A 228 -10.66 10.72 9.55
N ALA A 229 -11.12 9.95 8.56
CA ALA A 229 -12.54 9.89 8.24
C ALA A 229 -13.38 9.30 9.39
N GLY A 230 -12.89 8.25 10.06
CA GLY A 230 -13.52 7.68 11.24
C GLY A 230 -13.62 8.68 12.41
N GLN A 231 -12.55 9.43 12.68
CA GLN A 231 -12.55 10.52 13.65
C GLN A 231 -13.54 11.64 13.27
N GLY A 232 -13.64 11.94 11.97
CA GLY A 232 -14.64 12.89 11.46
C GLY A 232 -16.08 12.45 11.74
N VAL A 233 -16.39 11.16 11.56
CA VAL A 233 -17.71 10.61 11.91
C VAL A 233 -17.98 10.75 13.41
N LEU A 234 -17.01 10.44 14.28
CA LEU A 234 -17.14 10.62 15.72
C LEU A 234 -17.36 12.08 16.08
N ALA A 235 -16.63 13.00 15.48
CA ALA A 235 -16.79 14.43 15.70
C ALA A 235 -18.18 14.94 15.31
N ILE A 236 -18.74 14.45 14.19
CA ILE A 236 -20.14 14.76 13.78
C ILE A 236 -21.11 14.25 14.84
N LYS A 237 -20.98 12.98 15.28
CA LYS A 237 -21.84 12.38 16.32
C LYS A 237 -21.79 13.13 17.63
N ASN A 238 -20.66 13.71 17.99
CA ASN A 238 -20.42 14.48 19.19
C ASN A 238 -20.71 15.98 19.03
N ALA A 239 -21.32 16.41 17.92
CA ALA A 239 -21.61 17.80 17.56
C ALA A 239 -20.36 18.72 17.54
N GLN A 240 -19.18 18.14 17.35
CA GLN A 240 -17.90 18.85 17.23
C GLN A 240 -17.63 19.19 15.74
N TYR A 241 -18.53 19.97 15.14
CA TYR A 241 -18.58 20.15 13.68
C TYR A 241 -17.31 20.78 13.11
N LYS A 242 -16.67 21.71 13.83
CA LYS A 242 -15.41 22.30 13.42
C LYS A 242 -14.31 21.23 13.31
N ASN A 243 -14.16 20.39 14.36
CA ASN A 243 -13.18 19.30 14.34
C ASN A 243 -13.50 18.31 13.21
N ALA A 244 -14.78 18.03 12.95
CA ALA A 244 -15.18 17.18 11.84
C ALA A 244 -14.71 17.75 10.48
N VAL A 245 -14.85 19.06 10.26
CA VAL A 245 -14.36 19.72 9.04
C VAL A 245 -12.84 19.57 8.94
N ASP A 246 -12.10 19.72 10.03
CA ASP A 246 -10.64 19.58 10.05
C ASP A 246 -10.21 18.15 9.71
N PHE A 247 -10.91 17.13 10.23
CA PHE A 247 -10.66 15.72 9.89
C PHE A 247 -10.94 15.41 8.41
N TYR A 248 -11.89 16.08 7.80
CA TYR A 248 -12.23 15.92 6.36
C TYR A 248 -11.56 16.95 5.44
N ALA A 249 -10.57 17.71 5.90
CA ALA A 249 -10.01 18.86 5.17
C ALA A 249 -9.64 18.57 3.70
N ASN A 250 -9.06 17.39 3.45
CA ASN A 250 -8.60 16.97 2.13
C ASN A 250 -9.52 15.93 1.46
N MET A 251 -10.75 15.78 1.94
CA MET A 251 -11.68 14.77 1.44
C MET A 251 -12.92 15.42 0.82
N ASN A 252 -13.38 14.84 -0.29
CA ASN A 252 -14.66 15.13 -0.89
C ASN A 252 -15.51 13.84 -0.85
N CYS A 253 -16.52 13.83 0.00
CA CYS A 253 -17.48 12.75 0.18
C CYS A 253 -18.70 13.26 0.92
N PHE A 254 -19.73 12.43 1.05
CA PHE A 254 -20.95 12.77 1.80
C PHE A 254 -20.65 13.30 3.21
N ASN A 255 -19.84 12.60 4.00
CA ASN A 255 -19.53 12.99 5.37
C ASN A 255 -18.76 14.32 5.47
N ALA A 256 -17.86 14.59 4.52
CA ALA A 256 -17.17 15.88 4.42
C ALA A 256 -18.17 17.03 4.14
N GLY A 257 -19.09 16.81 3.21
CA GLY A 257 -20.18 17.73 2.94
C GLY A 257 -21.09 17.93 4.13
N LEU A 258 -21.47 16.86 4.84
CA LEU A 258 -22.29 16.92 6.03
C LEU A 258 -21.61 17.71 7.16
N ALA A 259 -20.31 17.47 7.41
CA ALA A 259 -19.54 18.20 8.41
C ALA A 259 -19.53 19.71 8.12
N ARG A 260 -19.29 20.12 6.87
CA ARG A 260 -19.30 21.52 6.42
C ARG A 260 -20.68 22.13 6.56
N LEU A 261 -21.74 21.39 6.17
CA LEU A 261 -23.13 21.85 6.31
C LEU A 261 -23.52 22.11 7.77
N LEU A 262 -23.16 21.17 8.66
CA LEU A 262 -23.45 21.29 10.09
C LEU A 262 -22.61 22.39 10.75
N ASN A 263 -21.42 22.67 10.23
CA ASN A 263 -20.57 23.80 10.65
C ASN A 263 -21.00 25.15 10.04
N GLY A 264 -22.10 25.18 9.27
CA GLY A 264 -22.67 26.40 8.68
C GLY A 264 -22.15 26.77 7.30
N ASP A 265 -21.25 25.98 6.71
CA ASP A 265 -20.72 26.21 5.36
C ASP A 265 -21.51 25.42 4.31
N SER A 266 -22.63 26.02 3.87
CA SER A 266 -23.47 25.42 2.83
C SER A 266 -22.78 25.38 1.45
N ASN A 267 -21.88 26.32 1.12
CA ASN A 267 -21.19 26.31 -0.16
C ASN A 267 -20.15 25.18 -0.20
N GLY A 268 -19.33 25.05 0.85
CA GLY A 268 -18.38 23.95 0.98
C GLY A 268 -19.06 22.59 1.05
N ALA A 269 -20.27 22.50 1.60
CA ALA A 269 -21.07 21.28 1.60
C ALA A 269 -21.46 20.85 0.18
N ILE A 270 -21.95 21.80 -0.65
CA ILE A 270 -22.28 21.55 -2.06
C ILE A 270 -21.03 21.12 -2.84
N GLU A 271 -19.91 21.79 -2.62
CA GLU A 271 -18.64 21.48 -3.27
C GLU A 271 -18.18 20.06 -2.95
N ALA A 272 -18.12 19.68 -1.66
CA ALA A 272 -17.72 18.36 -1.24
C ALA A 272 -18.62 17.25 -1.79
N ALA A 273 -19.94 17.46 -1.75
CA ALA A 273 -20.91 16.51 -2.27
C ALA A 273 -20.89 16.39 -3.82
N SER A 274 -20.35 17.40 -4.53
CA SER A 274 -20.28 17.41 -5.99
C SER A 274 -18.97 16.81 -6.54
N ASN A 275 -17.91 16.74 -5.74
CA ASN A 275 -16.59 16.33 -6.17
C ASN A 275 -16.14 14.96 -5.61
N GLY A 276 -16.96 14.31 -4.77
CA GLY A 276 -16.69 12.98 -4.22
C GLY A 276 -16.86 11.88 -5.27
N LYS A 277 -16.27 10.71 -4.96
CA LYS A 277 -16.47 9.48 -5.77
C LYS A 277 -17.93 9.03 -5.75
N ASP A 278 -18.63 9.33 -4.65
CA ASP A 278 -20.04 9.05 -4.38
C ASP A 278 -20.99 10.17 -4.85
N LYS A 279 -20.52 11.15 -5.62
CA LYS A 279 -21.28 12.35 -6.03
C LYS A 279 -22.64 12.06 -6.69
N GLU A 280 -22.77 10.88 -7.30
CA GLU A 280 -24.00 10.43 -7.95
C GLU A 280 -24.98 9.75 -7.00
N ASP A 281 -24.62 9.55 -5.73
CA ASP A 281 -25.51 8.92 -4.75
C ASP A 281 -26.67 9.86 -4.37
N ALA A 282 -27.84 9.28 -4.15
CA ALA A 282 -29.06 10.02 -3.81
C ALA A 282 -28.87 10.94 -2.59
N LEU A 283 -28.12 10.48 -1.59
CA LEU A 283 -27.87 11.26 -0.37
C LEU A 283 -27.00 12.50 -0.61
N ASN A 284 -26.08 12.48 -1.57
CA ASN A 284 -25.31 13.69 -1.94
C ASN A 284 -26.22 14.76 -2.59
N TYR A 285 -27.16 14.36 -3.42
CA TYR A 285 -28.18 15.28 -3.94
C TYR A 285 -29.08 15.77 -2.82
N TYR A 286 -29.49 14.94 -1.88
CA TYR A 286 -30.27 15.34 -0.73
C TYR A 286 -29.52 16.35 0.14
N LEU A 287 -28.25 16.14 0.41
CA LEU A 287 -27.39 17.09 1.15
C LEU A 287 -27.30 18.45 0.44
N LYS A 288 -27.13 18.45 -0.89
CA LYS A 288 -27.14 19.68 -1.69
C LYS A 288 -28.50 20.40 -1.63
N ALA A 289 -29.60 19.65 -1.59
CA ALA A 289 -30.95 20.24 -1.41
C ALA A 289 -31.10 20.92 -0.05
N ILE A 290 -30.63 20.29 1.05
CA ILE A 290 -30.61 20.94 2.38
C ILE A 290 -29.74 22.19 2.36
N ALA A 291 -28.56 22.14 1.75
CA ALA A 291 -27.69 23.32 1.63
C ALA A 291 -28.38 24.47 0.87
N GLY A 292 -29.12 24.17 -0.21
CA GLY A 292 -29.95 25.10 -0.94
C GLY A 292 -31.05 25.70 -0.06
N ALA A 293 -31.75 24.87 0.71
CA ALA A 293 -32.79 25.30 1.64
C ALA A 293 -32.29 26.28 2.70
N ARG A 294 -31.14 25.96 3.32
CA ARG A 294 -30.48 26.82 4.34
C ARG A 294 -30.04 28.17 3.76
N LYS A 295 -29.60 28.21 2.50
CA LYS A 295 -29.25 29.44 1.79
C LYS A 295 -30.43 30.21 1.28
N GLY A 296 -31.64 29.65 1.20
CA GLY A 296 -32.79 30.19 0.52
C GLY A 296 -32.68 30.11 -1.01
N ASP A 297 -31.79 29.33 -1.55
CA ASP A 297 -31.60 29.09 -2.98
C ASP A 297 -32.56 27.98 -3.46
N THR A 298 -33.72 28.42 -3.94
CA THR A 298 -34.81 27.51 -4.35
C THR A 298 -34.49 26.71 -5.60
N GLU A 299 -33.61 27.20 -6.47
CA GLU A 299 -33.15 26.46 -7.65
C GLU A 299 -32.31 25.28 -7.26
N VAL A 300 -31.27 25.50 -6.44
CA VAL A 300 -30.42 24.45 -5.89
C VAL A 300 -31.26 23.45 -5.09
N LEU A 301 -32.15 23.92 -4.23
CA LEU A 301 -33.06 23.08 -3.44
C LEU A 301 -33.86 22.14 -4.33
N PHE A 302 -34.69 22.66 -5.21
CA PHE A 302 -35.67 21.81 -5.91
C PHE A 302 -35.04 20.92 -6.97
N ASN A 303 -34.01 21.38 -7.68
CA ASN A 303 -33.30 20.55 -8.65
C ASN A 303 -32.62 19.33 -7.99
N ASN A 304 -31.94 19.57 -6.87
CA ASN A 304 -31.27 18.50 -6.17
C ASN A 304 -32.25 17.58 -5.42
N LEU A 305 -33.31 18.11 -4.80
CA LEU A 305 -34.31 17.29 -4.13
C LEU A 305 -35.04 16.37 -5.12
N ARG A 306 -35.41 16.90 -6.31
CA ARG A 306 -36.02 16.09 -7.37
C ARG A 306 -35.08 14.94 -7.79
N THR A 307 -33.82 15.26 -8.00
CA THR A 307 -32.82 14.25 -8.36
C THR A 307 -32.65 13.18 -7.26
N ALA A 308 -32.54 13.61 -6.01
CA ALA A 308 -32.46 12.71 -4.87
C ALA A 308 -33.67 11.74 -4.80
N CYS A 309 -34.87 12.27 -4.86
CA CYS A 309 -36.12 11.49 -4.82
C CYS A 309 -36.33 10.61 -6.06
N THR A 310 -35.76 10.97 -7.21
CA THR A 310 -35.77 10.14 -8.41
C THR A 310 -34.83 8.95 -8.27
N LYS A 311 -33.67 9.17 -7.67
CA LYS A 311 -32.64 8.11 -7.42
C LYS A 311 -33.05 7.17 -6.28
N ASP A 312 -33.66 7.71 -5.22
CA ASP A 312 -34.22 6.93 -4.11
C ASP A 312 -35.60 7.49 -3.71
N SER A 313 -36.66 6.77 -4.09
CA SER A 313 -38.04 7.15 -3.81
C SER A 313 -38.38 7.23 -2.31
N LYS A 314 -37.62 6.54 -1.43
CA LYS A 314 -37.83 6.61 0.04
C LYS A 314 -37.55 8.02 0.57
N LEU A 315 -36.72 8.79 -0.11
CA LEU A 315 -36.39 10.16 0.27
C LEU A 315 -37.58 11.11 0.13
N LYS A 316 -38.63 10.76 -0.62
CA LYS A 316 -39.89 11.56 -0.69
C LYS A 316 -40.57 11.64 0.67
N ASP A 317 -40.83 10.47 1.28
CA ASP A 317 -41.46 10.41 2.61
C ASP A 317 -40.57 11.07 3.67
N PHE A 318 -39.26 10.85 3.59
CA PHE A 318 -38.31 11.48 4.50
C PHE A 318 -38.33 13.00 4.37
N ALA A 319 -38.22 13.54 3.16
CA ALA A 319 -38.20 14.97 2.90
C ALA A 319 -39.50 15.68 3.34
N SER A 320 -40.65 15.01 3.18
CA SER A 320 -41.94 15.55 3.57
C SER A 320 -42.08 15.87 5.08
N LYS A 321 -41.16 15.29 5.89
CA LYS A 321 -41.12 15.40 7.35
C LYS A 321 -39.83 16.04 7.87
N ASP A 322 -38.85 16.30 6.99
CA ASP A 322 -37.57 16.85 7.37
C ASP A 322 -37.67 18.34 7.69
N VAL A 323 -37.32 18.71 8.92
CA VAL A 323 -37.39 20.09 9.43
C VAL A 323 -36.49 21.05 8.63
N GLU A 324 -35.51 20.59 7.91
CA GLU A 324 -34.68 21.40 7.02
C GLU A 324 -35.50 22.06 5.91
N PHE A 325 -36.60 21.44 5.53
CA PHE A 325 -37.51 21.94 4.49
C PHE A 325 -38.79 22.57 5.01
N ILE A 326 -38.91 22.81 6.31
CA ILE A 326 -40.17 23.31 6.94
C ILE A 326 -40.71 24.59 6.28
N LYS A 327 -39.82 25.48 5.84
CA LYS A 327 -40.20 26.74 5.15
C LYS A 327 -40.83 26.50 3.77
N TYR A 328 -40.68 25.30 3.22
CA TYR A 328 -41.12 24.94 1.87
C TYR A 328 -42.28 23.96 1.85
N PHE A 329 -42.78 23.49 3.00
CA PHE A 329 -43.85 22.49 3.06
C PHE A 329 -45.12 22.94 2.35
N GLU A 330 -45.41 24.22 2.35
CA GLU A 330 -46.58 24.79 1.64
C GLU A 330 -46.29 25.18 0.18
N ASN A 331 -45.06 25.06 -0.29
CA ASN A 331 -44.65 25.38 -1.65
C ASN A 331 -45.13 24.31 -2.65
N ASP A 332 -45.78 24.70 -3.74
CA ASP A 332 -46.38 23.78 -4.72
C ASP A 332 -45.30 22.91 -5.41
N THR A 333 -44.14 23.48 -5.72
CA THR A 333 -43.01 22.74 -6.31
C THR A 333 -42.51 21.68 -5.35
N PHE A 334 -42.32 22.02 -4.07
CA PHE A 334 -41.91 21.06 -3.04
C PHE A 334 -42.91 19.91 -2.94
N LYS A 335 -44.22 20.24 -2.78
CA LYS A 335 -45.31 19.26 -2.71
C LYS A 335 -45.33 18.32 -3.92
N SER A 336 -45.01 18.82 -5.11
CA SER A 336 -44.98 18.02 -6.33
C SER A 336 -43.79 17.01 -6.37
N ILE A 337 -42.69 17.34 -5.69
CA ILE A 337 -41.49 16.50 -5.64
C ILE A 337 -41.67 15.36 -4.64
N VAL A 338 -42.23 15.63 -3.46
CA VAL A 338 -42.34 14.68 -2.36
C VAL A 338 -43.60 13.78 -2.40
N LYS A 339 -44.50 14.05 -3.35
CA LYS A 339 -45.63 13.13 -3.68
C LYS A 339 -45.07 11.92 -4.41
#